data_69e924a0f8734d2645aeaf1fea8bfb60
#
_entry.id   69e924a0f8734d2645aeaf1fea8bfb60
#
_cell.length_a   1.000
_cell.length_b   1.000
_cell.length_c   1.000
_cell.angle_alpha   90.00
_cell.angle_beta   90.00
_cell.angle_gamma   90.00
#
_symmetry.space_group_name_H-M   'P 1'
#
loop_
_entity.id
_entity.type
_entity.pdbx_description
1 polymer ?
#
loop_
_entity_poly.entity_id
_entity_poly.type
_entity_poly.pdbx_seq_one_letter_code
_entity_poly.pdbx_strand_id
1 'polypeptide(L)'
;MGCVTAPEPLSSFHQVAEFVSGEIVLDDWLKQKGLKNQALGATRTFVVCRKGTQQVVGFYSLATGSVNHTEATGNLRRNMPDPIPVIILARLAVDASFRGKGLGADLLHDAVCRCYRVAENIGVRAIMVHALTESAKQFYIHHGFTPSKTQVQTLFLKLPQ
;
A
#
# COMPACT_ATOMS: atom_id res chain seq x y z
N MET A 1 3.87 -6.83 -18.48
CA MET A 1 4.01 -7.60 -17.26
C MET A 1 4.32 -9.08 -17.47
N GLY A 2 5.14 -9.37 -18.48
CA GLY A 2 5.46 -10.75 -18.81
C GLY A 2 6.23 -11.55 -17.77
N CYS A 3 6.84 -10.88 -16.79
CA CYS A 3 7.76 -11.50 -15.83
C CYS A 3 7.14 -11.83 -14.48
N VAL A 4 5.94 -11.32 -14.17
CA VAL A 4 5.29 -11.52 -12.89
C VAL A 4 3.83 -11.92 -13.07
N THR A 5 3.28 -12.53 -12.02
CA THR A 5 1.86 -12.88 -11.99
C THR A 5 1.01 -11.65 -11.66
N ALA A 6 -0.30 -11.75 -11.90
CA ALA A 6 -1.22 -10.71 -11.44
C ALA A 6 -1.28 -10.69 -9.91
N PRO A 7 -1.57 -9.52 -9.29
CA PRO A 7 -1.74 -9.46 -7.83
C PRO A 7 -2.84 -10.39 -7.35
N GLU A 8 -2.55 -11.13 -6.29
CA GLU A 8 -3.49 -12.06 -5.66
C GLU A 8 -3.33 -12.04 -4.15
N PRO A 9 -4.37 -12.41 -3.39
CA PRO A 9 -4.27 -12.42 -1.93
C PRO A 9 -3.15 -13.33 -1.44
N LEU A 10 -2.40 -12.86 -0.44
CA LEU A 10 -1.36 -13.67 0.19
C LEU A 10 -1.97 -14.90 0.83
N SER A 11 -1.35 -16.05 0.61
CA SER A 11 -1.77 -17.32 1.20
C SER A 11 -0.57 -18.16 1.61
N SER A 12 -0.84 -19.30 2.28
CA SER A 12 0.22 -20.12 2.84
C SER A 12 1.12 -20.78 1.81
N PHE A 13 0.68 -20.89 0.56
CA PHE A 13 1.52 -21.49 -0.49
C PHE A 13 2.51 -20.50 -1.11
N HIS A 14 2.40 -19.22 -0.82
CA HIS A 14 3.36 -18.23 -1.32
C HIS A 14 4.70 -18.34 -0.59
N GLN A 15 5.79 -18.26 -1.34
CA GLN A 15 7.15 -18.35 -0.82
C GLN A 15 7.72 -16.96 -0.61
N VAL A 16 7.93 -16.58 0.65
CA VAL A 16 8.39 -15.24 1.01
C VAL A 16 9.81 -15.22 1.57
N ALA A 17 10.41 -16.38 1.83
CA ALA A 17 11.69 -16.48 2.53
C ALA A 17 12.82 -15.73 1.83
N GLU A 18 12.81 -15.67 0.51
CA GLU A 18 13.86 -15.05 -0.29
C GLU A 18 13.57 -13.56 -0.61
N PHE A 19 12.44 -13.03 -0.13
CA PHE A 19 12.08 -11.65 -0.47
C PHE A 19 13.02 -10.65 0.19
N VAL A 20 13.65 -9.80 -0.60
CA VAL A 20 14.56 -8.75 -0.13
C VAL A 20 14.31 -7.49 -0.93
N SER A 21 13.68 -6.50 -0.31
CA SER A 21 13.41 -5.21 -0.96
C SER A 21 14.51 -4.18 -0.70
N GLY A 22 15.30 -4.40 0.35
CA GLY A 22 16.25 -3.40 0.84
C GLY A 22 15.74 -2.63 2.06
N GLU A 23 14.44 -2.76 2.36
CA GLU A 23 13.85 -2.19 3.57
C GLU A 23 13.50 -3.34 4.51
N ILE A 24 14.36 -3.57 5.49
CA ILE A 24 14.26 -4.73 6.39
C ILE A 24 12.93 -4.77 7.13
N VAL A 25 12.40 -3.60 7.50
CA VAL A 25 11.12 -3.51 8.21
C VAL A 25 9.99 -4.11 7.38
N LEU A 26 9.98 -3.83 6.07
CA LEU A 26 8.97 -4.35 5.16
C LEU A 26 9.17 -5.85 4.91
N ASP A 27 10.41 -6.27 4.73
CA ASP A 27 10.76 -7.66 4.46
C ASP A 27 10.39 -8.56 5.64
N ASP A 28 10.77 -8.15 6.84
CA ASP A 28 10.47 -8.89 8.07
C ASP A 28 8.97 -8.96 8.33
N TRP A 29 8.26 -7.86 8.08
CA TRP A 29 6.81 -7.87 8.25
C TRP A 29 6.14 -8.91 7.36
N LEU A 30 6.52 -8.94 6.08
CA LEU A 30 5.96 -9.91 5.13
C LEU A 30 6.20 -11.35 5.62
N LYS A 31 7.43 -11.64 6.05
CA LYS A 31 7.82 -12.98 6.46
C LYS A 31 7.22 -13.42 7.78
N GLN A 32 7.09 -12.49 8.73
CA GLN A 32 6.72 -12.82 10.11
C GLN A 32 5.27 -12.54 10.43
N LYS A 33 4.66 -11.54 9.82
CA LYS A 33 3.33 -11.07 10.19
C LYS A 33 2.30 -11.05 9.07
N GLY A 34 2.75 -11.06 7.81
CA GLY A 34 1.85 -10.89 6.68
C GLY A 34 0.74 -11.93 6.67
N LEU A 35 1.09 -13.19 6.72
CA LEU A 35 0.11 -14.27 6.66
C LEU A 35 -0.77 -14.32 7.93
N LYS A 36 -0.17 -14.07 9.09
CA LYS A 36 -0.92 -14.03 10.34
C LYS A 36 -1.98 -12.93 10.33
N ASN A 37 -1.60 -11.73 9.90
CA ASN A 37 -2.54 -10.61 9.83
C ASN A 37 -3.59 -10.83 8.74
N GLN A 38 -3.25 -11.53 7.68
CA GLN A 38 -4.21 -11.94 6.66
C GLN A 38 -5.29 -12.83 7.26
N ALA A 39 -4.86 -13.85 8.02
CA ALA A 39 -5.77 -14.79 8.67
C ALA A 39 -6.67 -14.11 9.71
N LEU A 40 -6.14 -13.15 10.45
CA LEU A 40 -6.88 -12.40 11.47
C LEU A 40 -7.78 -11.32 10.88
N GLY A 41 -7.61 -10.99 9.60
CA GLY A 41 -8.34 -9.89 9.00
C GLY A 41 -7.85 -8.50 9.38
N ALA A 42 -6.67 -8.41 10.00
CA ALA A 42 -6.11 -7.12 10.41
C ALA A 42 -5.61 -6.31 9.21
N THR A 43 -5.09 -7.01 8.19
CA THR A 43 -4.69 -6.42 6.92
C THR A 43 -5.07 -7.36 5.79
N ARG A 44 -5.20 -6.80 4.59
CA ARG A 44 -5.30 -7.58 3.36
C ARG A 44 -4.05 -7.33 2.54
N THR A 45 -3.26 -8.37 2.34
CA THR A 45 -2.01 -8.30 1.60
C THR A 45 -2.18 -8.96 0.24
N PHE A 46 -1.69 -8.29 -0.79
CA PHE A 46 -1.72 -8.78 -2.18
C PHE A 46 -0.29 -8.91 -2.67
N VAL A 47 -0.01 -10.03 -3.32
CA VAL A 47 1.36 -10.35 -3.75
C VAL A 47 1.40 -10.60 -5.25
N VAL A 48 2.55 -10.30 -5.85
CA VAL A 48 2.90 -10.75 -7.20
C VAL A 48 4.10 -11.66 -7.09
N CYS A 49 4.12 -12.69 -7.93
CA CYS A 49 5.18 -13.71 -7.92
C CYS A 49 5.95 -13.68 -9.23
N ARG A 50 7.19 -14.18 -9.18
CA ARG A 50 7.93 -14.46 -10.40
C ARG A 50 7.10 -15.43 -11.23
N LYS A 51 6.89 -15.12 -12.50
CA LYS A 51 6.02 -15.90 -13.37
C LYS A 51 6.42 -17.38 -13.38
N GLY A 52 5.42 -18.24 -13.27
CA GLY A 52 5.63 -19.69 -13.23
C GLY A 52 6.05 -20.23 -11.86
N THR A 53 6.07 -19.39 -10.82
CA THR A 53 6.46 -19.81 -9.47
C THR A 53 5.51 -19.21 -8.45
N GLN A 54 5.69 -19.61 -7.18
CA GLN A 54 5.01 -19.01 -6.03
C GLN A 54 5.95 -18.07 -5.25
N GLN A 55 7.10 -17.72 -5.83
CA GLN A 55 8.06 -16.83 -5.18
C GLN A 55 7.60 -15.39 -5.26
N VAL A 56 7.33 -14.78 -4.11
CA VAL A 56 6.87 -13.41 -4.04
C VAL A 56 8.00 -12.44 -4.40
N VAL A 57 7.72 -11.52 -5.32
CA VAL A 57 8.68 -10.48 -5.74
C VAL A 57 8.12 -9.06 -5.56
N GLY A 58 6.90 -8.94 -5.09
CA GLY A 58 6.31 -7.66 -4.75
C GLY A 58 5.04 -7.84 -3.93
N PHE A 59 4.72 -6.85 -3.11
CA PHE A 59 3.49 -6.92 -2.33
C PHE A 59 3.04 -5.53 -1.88
N TYR A 60 1.79 -5.43 -1.51
CA TYR A 60 1.25 -4.28 -0.77
C TYR A 60 0.18 -4.76 0.21
N SER A 61 -0.06 -3.95 1.24
CA SER A 61 -1.05 -4.27 2.27
C SER A 61 -2.00 -3.11 2.49
N LEU A 62 -3.29 -3.42 2.64
CA LEU A 62 -4.34 -2.45 2.89
C LEU A 62 -5.00 -2.71 4.24
N ALA A 63 -5.36 -1.63 4.93
CA ALA A 63 -6.13 -1.69 6.17
C ALA A 63 -7.00 -0.44 6.26
N THR A 64 -7.94 -0.41 7.19
CA THR A 64 -8.74 0.78 7.43
C THR A 64 -8.11 1.62 8.54
N GLY A 65 -8.43 2.91 8.53
CA GLY A 65 -7.97 3.81 9.56
C GLY A 65 -8.71 5.14 9.52
N SER A 66 -8.19 6.09 10.26
CA SER A 66 -8.74 7.44 10.29
C SER A 66 -7.62 8.45 10.48
N VAL A 67 -7.91 9.69 10.14
CA VAL A 67 -6.95 10.79 10.29
C VAL A 67 -7.69 12.01 10.84
N ASN A 68 -7.03 12.74 11.75
CA ASN A 68 -7.58 13.96 12.33
C ASN A 68 -7.53 15.12 11.32
N HIS A 69 -8.46 16.07 11.46
CA HIS A 69 -8.48 17.26 10.60
C HIS A 69 -7.15 18.03 10.62
N THR A 70 -6.45 18.03 11.74
CA THR A 70 -5.18 18.76 11.88
C THR A 70 -4.08 18.18 10.99
N GLU A 71 -4.13 16.88 10.68
CA GLU A 71 -3.13 16.23 9.85
C GLU A 71 -3.52 16.20 8.37
N ALA A 72 -4.81 16.34 8.08
CA ALA A 72 -5.32 16.25 6.71
C ALA A 72 -5.12 17.56 5.97
N THR A 73 -5.02 17.46 4.63
CA THR A 73 -5.03 18.66 3.78
C THR A 73 -6.43 19.27 3.78
N GLY A 74 -6.54 20.58 3.45
CA GLY A 74 -7.83 21.25 3.41
C GLY A 74 -8.81 20.59 2.44
N ASN A 75 -8.30 20.06 1.34
CA ASN A 75 -9.11 19.38 0.35
C ASN A 75 -9.75 18.10 0.90
N LEU A 76 -9.06 17.38 1.77
CA LEU A 76 -9.58 16.15 2.36
C LEU A 76 -10.61 16.42 3.45
N ARG A 77 -10.35 17.42 4.30
CA ARG A 77 -11.17 17.64 5.50
C ARG A 77 -12.46 18.42 5.25
N ARG A 78 -12.57 19.07 4.09
CA ARG A 78 -13.74 19.90 3.80
C ARG A 78 -15.03 19.07 3.85
N ASN A 79 -15.95 19.49 4.72
CA ASN A 79 -17.25 18.84 4.89
C ASN A 79 -17.17 17.38 5.36
N MET A 80 -16.08 17.02 6.04
CA MET A 80 -15.87 15.66 6.52
C MET A 80 -15.95 15.60 8.05
N PRO A 81 -16.34 14.45 8.62
CA PRO A 81 -16.28 14.26 10.07
C PRO A 81 -14.84 14.31 10.57
N ASP A 82 -14.66 14.42 11.87
CA ASP A 82 -13.36 14.34 12.51
C ASP A 82 -13.43 13.23 13.57
N PRO A 83 -12.72 12.09 13.39
CA PRO A 83 -11.71 11.83 12.37
C PRO A 83 -12.30 11.47 11.00
N ILE A 84 -11.47 11.58 9.98
CA ILE A 84 -11.84 11.29 8.59
C ILE A 84 -11.54 9.83 8.29
N PRO A 85 -12.48 9.05 7.73
CA PRO A 85 -12.20 7.65 7.38
C PRO A 85 -11.27 7.56 6.16
N VAL A 86 -10.26 6.70 6.27
CA VAL A 86 -9.28 6.48 5.19
C VAL A 86 -8.99 4.99 5.03
N ILE A 87 -8.42 4.63 3.87
CA ILE A 87 -7.78 3.34 3.68
C ILE A 87 -6.28 3.58 3.84
N ILE A 88 -5.63 2.75 4.64
CA ILE A 88 -4.19 2.84 4.84
C ILE A 88 -3.51 1.87 3.87
N LEU A 89 -2.66 2.42 2.99
CA LEU A 89 -1.70 1.62 2.24
C LEU A 89 -0.52 1.43 3.19
N ALA A 90 -0.59 0.36 3.97
CA ALA A 90 0.31 0.16 5.09
C ALA A 90 1.73 -0.18 4.66
N ARG A 91 1.86 -0.91 3.55
CA ARG A 91 3.15 -1.36 3.05
C ARG A 91 3.09 -1.53 1.55
N LEU A 92 4.20 -1.27 0.87
CA LEU A 92 4.38 -1.55 -0.55
C LEU A 92 5.88 -1.74 -0.78
N ALA A 93 6.26 -2.88 -1.33
CA ALA A 93 7.68 -3.19 -1.55
C ALA A 93 7.86 -4.10 -2.76
N VAL A 94 9.02 -3.96 -3.41
CA VAL A 94 9.43 -4.74 -4.58
C VAL A 94 10.78 -5.37 -4.29
N ASP A 95 10.92 -6.66 -4.62
CA ASP A 95 12.19 -7.36 -4.48
C ASP A 95 13.29 -6.67 -5.29
N ALA A 96 14.51 -6.66 -4.75
CA ALA A 96 15.64 -5.98 -5.38
C ALA A 96 15.91 -6.46 -6.81
N SER A 97 15.64 -7.74 -7.10
CA SER A 97 15.82 -8.32 -8.43
C SER A 97 14.85 -7.75 -9.47
N PHE A 98 13.80 -7.06 -9.04
CA PHE A 98 12.81 -6.46 -9.93
C PHE A 98 12.81 -4.94 -9.91
N ARG A 99 13.83 -4.32 -9.32
CA ARG A 99 13.96 -2.85 -9.34
C ARG A 99 14.13 -2.32 -10.75
N GLY A 100 13.65 -1.08 -10.97
CA GLY A 100 13.80 -0.41 -12.23
C GLY A 100 12.94 -0.95 -13.36
N LYS A 101 11.99 -1.83 -13.06
CA LYS A 101 11.11 -2.44 -14.06
C LYS A 101 9.67 -1.94 -13.99
N GLY A 102 9.41 -0.92 -13.15
CA GLY A 102 8.07 -0.34 -13.02
C GLY A 102 7.10 -1.13 -12.17
N LEU A 103 7.55 -2.17 -11.46
CA LEU A 103 6.67 -3.02 -10.68
C LEU A 103 6.05 -2.27 -9.50
N GLY A 104 6.80 -1.37 -8.86
CA GLY A 104 6.26 -0.55 -7.78
C GLY A 104 5.08 0.30 -8.22
N ALA A 105 5.19 0.92 -9.39
CA ALA A 105 4.10 1.71 -9.96
C ALA A 105 2.90 0.83 -10.31
N ASP A 106 3.13 -0.37 -10.83
CA ASP A 106 2.06 -1.31 -11.15
C ASP A 106 1.32 -1.77 -9.89
N LEU A 107 2.05 -2.05 -8.81
CA LEU A 107 1.44 -2.42 -7.53
C LEU A 107 0.62 -1.27 -6.96
N LEU A 108 1.15 -0.06 -7.01
CA LEU A 108 0.42 1.11 -6.54
C LEU A 108 -0.86 1.32 -7.34
N HIS A 109 -0.79 1.17 -8.67
CA HIS A 109 -1.97 1.28 -9.52
C HIS A 109 -3.03 0.24 -9.12
N ASP A 110 -2.64 -0.99 -8.90
CA ASP A 110 -3.56 -2.05 -8.47
C ASP A 110 -4.20 -1.71 -7.12
N ALA A 111 -3.39 -1.23 -6.17
CA ALA A 111 -3.88 -0.82 -4.85
C ALA A 111 -4.92 0.31 -4.96
N VAL A 112 -4.63 1.32 -5.77
CA VAL A 112 -5.54 2.46 -5.97
C VAL A 112 -6.85 1.99 -6.60
N CYS A 113 -6.79 1.12 -7.58
CA CYS A 113 -7.99 0.57 -8.21
C CYS A 113 -8.84 -0.22 -7.21
N ARG A 114 -8.21 -1.00 -6.32
CA ARG A 114 -8.95 -1.69 -5.26
C ARG A 114 -9.62 -0.72 -4.31
N CYS A 115 -8.92 0.33 -3.94
CA CYS A 115 -9.48 1.35 -3.04
C CYS A 115 -10.66 2.07 -3.67
N TYR A 116 -10.64 2.32 -4.97
CA TYR A 116 -11.77 2.89 -5.68
C TYR A 116 -13.00 1.99 -5.57
N ARG A 117 -12.82 0.68 -5.72
CA ARG A 117 -13.92 -0.28 -5.58
C ARG A 117 -14.46 -0.33 -4.15
N VAL A 118 -13.58 -0.25 -3.15
CA VAL A 118 -14.00 -0.20 -1.75
C VAL A 118 -14.83 1.06 -1.49
N ALA A 119 -14.39 2.20 -2.02
CA ALA A 119 -15.08 3.48 -1.82
C ALA A 119 -16.49 3.52 -2.42
N GLU A 120 -16.80 2.63 -3.36
CA GLU A 120 -18.15 2.50 -3.90
C GLU A 120 -19.11 1.87 -2.91
N ASN A 121 -18.62 1.17 -1.91
CA ASN A 121 -19.44 0.38 -0.98
C ASN A 121 -19.32 0.84 0.47
N ILE A 122 -18.29 1.56 0.82
CA ILE A 122 -18.02 2.02 2.20
C ILE A 122 -17.53 3.46 2.13
N GLY A 123 -17.92 4.27 3.12
CA GLY A 123 -17.47 5.66 3.21
C GLY A 123 -15.99 5.75 3.58
N VAL A 124 -15.16 6.12 2.61
CA VAL A 124 -13.75 6.44 2.82
C VAL A 124 -13.41 7.65 1.97
N ARG A 125 -12.57 8.54 2.51
CA ARG A 125 -12.24 9.80 1.85
C ARG A 125 -10.99 9.72 1.00
N ALA A 126 -10.00 8.96 1.46
CA ALA A 126 -8.66 9.00 0.88
C ALA A 126 -7.89 7.74 1.17
N ILE A 127 -6.80 7.54 0.43
CA ILE A 127 -5.76 6.58 0.76
C ILE A 127 -4.68 7.34 1.52
N MET A 128 -4.26 6.81 2.66
CA MET A 128 -3.17 7.38 3.46
C MET A 128 -1.96 6.45 3.41
N VAL A 129 -0.77 7.01 3.30
CA VAL A 129 0.48 6.25 3.30
C VAL A 129 1.50 6.94 4.20
N HIS A 130 2.32 6.15 4.89
CA HIS A 130 3.50 6.63 5.61
C HIS A 130 4.74 6.18 4.85
N ALA A 131 5.48 7.14 4.29
CA ALA A 131 6.69 6.83 3.55
C ALA A 131 7.85 6.59 4.53
N LEU A 132 8.56 5.46 4.37
CA LEU A 132 9.69 5.14 5.24
C LEU A 132 10.92 5.99 4.95
N THR A 133 11.08 6.43 3.70
CA THR A 133 12.27 7.15 3.26
C THR A 133 11.86 8.33 2.40
N GLU A 134 12.79 9.26 2.18
CA GLU A 134 12.55 10.38 1.26
C GLU A 134 12.31 9.88 -0.16
N SER A 135 13.01 8.84 -0.58
CA SER A 135 12.81 8.22 -1.89
C SER A 135 11.38 7.69 -2.05
N ALA A 136 10.87 6.99 -1.04
CA ALA A 136 9.49 6.51 -1.05
C ALA A 136 8.50 7.67 -1.09
N LYS A 137 8.75 8.72 -0.33
CA LYS A 137 7.91 9.92 -0.33
C LYS A 137 7.81 10.53 -1.72
N GLN A 138 8.95 10.68 -2.40
CA GLN A 138 8.97 11.24 -3.75
C GLN A 138 8.24 10.33 -4.74
N PHE A 139 8.34 9.02 -4.56
CA PHE A 139 7.59 8.07 -5.37
C PHE A 139 6.08 8.33 -5.26
N TYR A 140 5.57 8.50 -4.05
CA TYR A 140 4.14 8.76 -3.85
C TYR A 140 3.73 10.14 -4.39
N ILE A 141 4.55 11.16 -4.19
CA ILE A 141 4.28 12.50 -4.74
C ILE A 141 4.19 12.42 -6.27
N HIS A 142 5.13 11.71 -6.88
CA HIS A 142 5.15 11.53 -8.34
C HIS A 142 3.85 10.89 -8.84
N HIS A 143 3.22 10.06 -8.03
CA HIS A 143 1.98 9.36 -8.38
C HIS A 143 0.71 10.06 -7.87
N GLY A 144 0.82 11.34 -7.51
CA GLY A 144 -0.33 12.17 -7.21
C GLY A 144 -0.72 12.31 -5.75
N PHE A 145 0.04 11.71 -4.83
CA PHE A 145 -0.20 11.88 -3.41
C PHE A 145 0.27 13.25 -2.93
N THR A 146 -0.43 13.81 -1.95
CA THR A 146 -0.14 15.13 -1.37
C THR A 146 0.34 14.95 0.07
N PRO A 147 1.46 15.59 0.47
CA PRO A 147 1.95 15.50 1.85
C PRO A 147 0.98 16.09 2.86
N SER A 148 0.96 15.50 4.06
CA SER A 148 0.24 16.04 5.21
C SER A 148 0.80 17.40 5.58
N LYS A 149 -0.04 18.25 6.21
CA LYS A 149 0.39 19.57 6.70
C LYS A 149 1.30 19.47 7.91
N THR A 150 1.13 18.45 8.75
CA THR A 150 1.80 18.35 10.04
C THR A 150 2.71 17.15 10.17
N GLN A 151 2.46 16.08 9.41
CA GLN A 151 3.22 14.82 9.48
C GLN A 151 4.06 14.68 8.23
N VAL A 152 5.37 14.89 8.36
CA VAL A 152 6.30 15.03 7.23
C VAL A 152 6.28 13.83 6.29
N GLN A 153 6.13 12.62 6.82
CA GLN A 153 6.19 11.39 6.02
C GLN A 153 4.83 10.79 5.73
N THR A 154 3.75 11.49 6.03
CA THR A 154 2.38 11.04 5.75
C THR A 154 1.84 11.75 4.51
N LEU A 155 1.28 10.98 3.59
CA LEU A 155 0.72 11.51 2.35
C LEU A 155 -0.67 10.95 2.12
N PHE A 156 -1.45 11.66 1.30
CA PHE A 156 -2.84 11.30 1.02
C PHE A 156 -3.13 11.36 -0.47
N LEU A 157 -3.97 10.44 -0.93
CA LEU A 157 -4.58 10.50 -2.25
C LEU A 157 -6.09 10.51 -2.07
N LYS A 158 -6.73 11.63 -2.45
CA LYS A 158 -8.19 11.76 -2.33
C LYS A 158 -8.88 10.80 -3.29
N LEU A 159 -9.87 10.08 -2.79
CA LEU A 159 -10.68 9.18 -3.61
C LEU A 159 -11.84 9.93 -4.23
N PRO A 160 -12.33 9.49 -5.40
CA PRO A 160 -13.50 10.10 -6.04
C PRO A 160 -14.74 9.96 -5.16
N GLN A 161 -15.64 10.93 -5.27
CA GLN A 161 -16.90 10.94 -4.51
C GLN A 161 -18.04 10.30 -5.28
#